data_795109e4cf9bc2f2c7b8a02036cce490
#
_entry.id   795109e4cf9bc2f2c7b8a02036cce490
#
_cell.length_a   1.000
_cell.length_b   1.000
_cell.length_c   1.000
_cell.angle_alpha   90.00
_cell.angle_beta   90.00
_cell.angle_gamma   90.00
#
_symmetry.space_group_name_H-M   'P 1'
#
loop_
_entity.id
_entity.type
_entity.pdbx_description
1 polymer ?
#
loop_
_entity_poly.entity_id
_entity_poly.type
_entity_poly.pdbx_seq_one_letter_code
_entity_poly.pdbx_strand_id
1 'polypeptide(L)'
;MDVNTIKRIIFRLFPEFTGRWHLPRWGKVVALPELPEEGDLSDRFYPHYAVDVQLLDEKGMEYEDKSPLQAVPLPVPGLGDHAGRLEPPAIGSIVELGFMFGQPDKPFIRCVLPLGFKLPGIKEGESRYQQRKGVYQLVDQKGNFERKTDQADKLECLNQQIKVLENRIAEIDGNHTETVKGSRTIKAKNITEDADTIKFNGGKGVCTGASICPFMGKPHVDVSSTVYAGKD
;
A
#
# COMPACT_ATOMS: atom_id res chain seq x y z
N MET A 1 -53.93 -19.19 -23.26
CA MET A 1 -52.59 -18.96 -23.85
C MET A 1 -51.62 -19.94 -23.17
N ASP A 2 -50.94 -20.76 -23.97
CA ASP A 2 -50.05 -21.77 -23.43
C ASP A 2 -48.80 -21.11 -22.79
N VAL A 3 -48.27 -21.69 -21.68
CA VAL A 3 -47.10 -21.20 -20.94
C VAL A 3 -45.90 -21.02 -21.87
N ASN A 4 -45.69 -21.94 -22.83
CA ASN A 4 -44.62 -21.84 -23.81
C ASN A 4 -44.76 -20.63 -24.75
N THR A 5 -45.99 -20.24 -25.08
CA THR A 5 -46.27 -19.03 -25.88
C THR A 5 -45.95 -17.77 -25.06
N ILE A 6 -46.36 -17.73 -23.80
CA ILE A 6 -46.01 -16.63 -22.88
C ILE A 6 -44.48 -16.52 -22.73
N LYS A 7 -43.80 -17.63 -22.49
CA LYS A 7 -42.35 -17.68 -22.37
C LYS A 7 -41.65 -17.14 -23.63
N ARG A 8 -42.10 -17.53 -24.81
CA ARG A 8 -41.55 -16.99 -26.10
C ARG A 8 -41.77 -15.50 -26.26
N ILE A 9 -42.95 -14.99 -25.87
CA ILE A 9 -43.26 -13.55 -25.92
C ILE A 9 -42.33 -12.79 -24.97
N ILE A 10 -42.17 -13.26 -23.71
CA ILE A 10 -41.31 -12.64 -22.74
C ILE A 10 -39.86 -12.60 -23.23
N PHE A 11 -39.31 -13.71 -23.72
CA PHE A 11 -37.94 -13.77 -24.22
C PHE A 11 -37.70 -12.95 -25.48
N ARG A 12 -38.75 -12.71 -26.26
CA ARG A 12 -38.68 -11.82 -27.43
C ARG A 12 -38.70 -10.35 -27.06
N LEU A 13 -39.48 -9.99 -26.02
CA LEU A 13 -39.58 -8.62 -25.52
C LEU A 13 -38.37 -8.24 -24.62
N PHE A 14 -37.83 -9.22 -23.91
CA PHE A 14 -36.75 -9.07 -22.95
C PHE A 14 -35.67 -10.12 -23.21
N PRO A 15 -34.87 -9.94 -24.27
CA PRO A 15 -33.83 -10.91 -24.68
C PRO A 15 -32.79 -11.14 -23.61
N GLU A 16 -32.55 -10.18 -22.71
CA GLU A 16 -31.65 -10.30 -21.56
C GLU A 16 -32.00 -11.47 -20.62
N PHE A 17 -33.28 -11.89 -20.59
CA PHE A 17 -33.69 -13.04 -19.79
C PHE A 17 -33.26 -14.40 -20.38
N THR A 18 -33.00 -14.45 -21.68
CA THR A 18 -32.57 -15.71 -22.32
C THR A 18 -31.22 -16.20 -21.83
N GLY A 19 -30.28 -15.28 -21.64
CA GLY A 19 -28.93 -15.56 -21.16
C GLY A 19 -28.77 -15.39 -19.64
N ARG A 20 -29.79 -14.91 -18.94
CA ARG A 20 -29.72 -14.53 -17.50
C ARG A 20 -28.59 -13.50 -17.23
N TRP A 21 -28.27 -12.63 -18.19
CA TRP A 21 -27.22 -11.62 -18.07
C TRP A 21 -27.54 -10.50 -17.07
N HIS A 22 -28.79 -10.42 -16.62
CA HIS A 22 -29.23 -9.53 -15.55
C HIS A 22 -28.84 -10.06 -14.15
N LEU A 23 -28.39 -11.30 -14.03
CA LEU A 23 -27.94 -11.91 -12.79
C LEU A 23 -26.41 -11.84 -12.69
N PRO A 24 -25.87 -11.64 -11.48
CA PRO A 24 -24.44 -11.79 -11.25
C PRO A 24 -23.94 -13.18 -11.61
N ARG A 25 -22.71 -13.27 -12.09
CA ARG A 25 -22.06 -14.54 -12.42
C ARG A 25 -20.68 -14.62 -11.77
N TRP A 26 -20.25 -15.82 -11.55
CA TRP A 26 -18.89 -16.06 -11.16
C TRP A 26 -17.98 -16.15 -12.37
N GLY A 27 -16.75 -15.63 -12.19
CA GLY A 27 -15.69 -15.78 -13.15
C GLY A 27 -14.36 -16.02 -12.46
N LYS A 28 -13.43 -16.64 -13.17
CA LYS A 28 -12.06 -16.88 -12.72
C LYS A 28 -11.12 -16.02 -13.54
N VAL A 29 -10.29 -15.23 -12.89
CA VAL A 29 -9.25 -14.43 -13.56
C VAL A 29 -8.22 -15.38 -14.17
N VAL A 30 -8.01 -15.26 -15.48
CA VAL A 30 -7.08 -16.13 -16.24
C VAL A 30 -5.87 -15.40 -16.77
N ALA A 31 -5.97 -14.08 -16.98
CA ALA A 31 -4.85 -13.23 -17.40
C ALA A 31 -5.04 -11.78 -16.96
N LEU A 32 -3.94 -11.02 -16.93
CA LEU A 32 -3.91 -9.58 -16.61
C LEU A 32 -3.17 -8.83 -17.75
N PRO A 33 -3.73 -8.79 -18.96
CA PRO A 33 -3.05 -8.16 -20.09
C PRO A 33 -3.07 -6.63 -20.05
N GLU A 34 -4.09 -6.04 -19.41
CA GLU A 34 -4.41 -4.62 -19.46
C GLU A 34 -4.22 -3.94 -18.09
N LEU A 35 -3.03 -4.08 -17.51
CA LEU A 35 -2.64 -3.27 -16.36
C LEU A 35 -2.11 -1.92 -16.87
N PRO A 36 -2.56 -0.78 -16.28
CA PRO A 36 -2.19 0.54 -16.78
C PRO A 36 -0.72 0.86 -16.53
N GLU A 37 -0.10 1.55 -17.48
CA GLU A 37 1.13 2.28 -17.30
C GLU A 37 0.84 3.73 -16.88
N GLU A 38 1.86 4.46 -16.38
CA GLU A 38 1.69 5.84 -15.95
C GLU A 38 1.24 6.73 -17.11
N GLY A 39 0.10 7.36 -16.96
CA GLY A 39 -0.48 8.27 -17.98
C GLY A 39 -1.46 7.61 -18.96
N ASP A 40 -1.72 6.31 -18.84
CA ASP A 40 -2.70 5.64 -19.68
C ASP A 40 -4.12 6.18 -19.44
N LEU A 41 -4.80 6.47 -20.53
CA LEU A 41 -6.21 6.83 -20.53
C LEU A 41 -7.07 5.60 -20.80
N SER A 42 -7.77 5.13 -19.79
CA SER A 42 -8.73 4.05 -19.93
C SER A 42 -10.04 4.55 -20.53
N ASP A 43 -10.53 3.91 -21.59
CA ASP A 43 -11.83 4.18 -22.18
C ASP A 43 -12.67 2.90 -22.34
N ARG A 44 -13.90 3.03 -22.86
CA ARG A 44 -14.83 1.89 -23.00
C ARG A 44 -14.41 0.86 -24.04
N PHE A 45 -13.52 1.21 -24.99
CA PHE A 45 -13.07 0.34 -26.07
C PHE A 45 -11.71 -0.26 -25.77
N TYR A 46 -10.91 0.46 -24.99
CA TYR A 46 -9.59 0.07 -24.51
C TYR A 46 -9.52 0.30 -23.00
N PRO A 47 -10.19 -0.56 -22.21
CA PRO A 47 -10.17 -0.43 -20.76
C PRO A 47 -8.81 -0.88 -20.22
N HIS A 48 -7.97 0.08 -19.83
CA HIS A 48 -6.84 -0.21 -18.96
C HIS A 48 -7.33 -0.52 -17.55
N TYR A 49 -6.55 -1.24 -16.76
CA TYR A 49 -6.97 -1.81 -15.49
C TYR A 49 -8.12 -2.81 -15.65
N ALA A 50 -7.90 -3.75 -16.54
CA ALA A 50 -8.82 -4.82 -16.88
C ALA A 50 -8.12 -6.18 -16.85
N VAL A 51 -8.89 -7.24 -16.78
CA VAL A 51 -8.41 -8.62 -16.71
C VAL A 51 -9.24 -9.53 -17.61
N ASP A 52 -8.65 -10.66 -18.04
CA ASP A 52 -9.38 -11.69 -18.75
C ASP A 52 -10.02 -12.66 -17.75
N VAL A 53 -11.28 -12.99 -17.99
CA VAL A 53 -12.09 -13.78 -17.06
C VAL A 53 -12.78 -14.94 -17.75
N GLN A 54 -12.50 -16.17 -17.29
CA GLN A 54 -13.24 -17.37 -17.66
C GLN A 54 -14.54 -17.42 -16.85
N LEU A 55 -15.68 -17.54 -17.54
CA LEU A 55 -16.98 -17.72 -16.88
C LEU A 55 -17.04 -19.08 -16.17
N LEU A 56 -17.67 -19.08 -14.99
CA LEU A 56 -17.94 -20.28 -14.21
C LEU A 56 -19.44 -20.57 -14.16
N ASP A 57 -19.79 -21.84 -14.06
CA ASP A 57 -21.15 -22.30 -13.83
C ASP A 57 -21.59 -22.15 -12.35
N GLU A 58 -22.83 -22.56 -12.03
CA GLU A 58 -23.38 -22.50 -10.67
C GLU A 58 -22.64 -23.43 -9.68
N LYS A 59 -21.82 -24.35 -10.16
CA LYS A 59 -20.97 -25.26 -9.36
C LYS A 59 -19.53 -24.78 -9.23
N GLY A 60 -19.18 -23.65 -9.88
CA GLY A 60 -17.84 -23.11 -9.92
C GLY A 60 -16.91 -23.77 -10.94
N MET A 61 -17.47 -24.53 -11.89
CA MET A 61 -16.72 -25.17 -12.97
C MET A 61 -16.63 -24.26 -14.18
N GLU A 62 -15.50 -24.31 -14.89
CA GLU A 62 -15.31 -23.54 -16.11
C GLU A 62 -16.22 -24.05 -17.22
N TYR A 63 -16.78 -23.13 -18.04
CA TYR A 63 -17.47 -23.51 -19.25
C TYR A 63 -16.42 -23.86 -20.32
N GLU A 64 -16.33 -25.15 -20.71
CA GLU A 64 -15.38 -25.63 -21.72
C GLU A 64 -15.66 -25.07 -23.12
N ASP A 65 -16.92 -24.75 -23.42
CA ASP A 65 -17.41 -24.24 -24.71
C ASP A 65 -17.35 -22.72 -24.89
N LYS A 66 -16.87 -22.00 -23.86
CA LYS A 66 -16.81 -20.53 -23.88
C LYS A 66 -15.37 -20.02 -23.74
N SER A 67 -14.99 -19.19 -24.69
CA SER A 67 -13.75 -18.42 -24.56
C SER A 67 -13.81 -17.44 -23.38
N PRO A 68 -12.67 -17.13 -22.74
CA PRO A 68 -12.60 -16.09 -21.72
C PRO A 68 -13.11 -14.74 -22.23
N LEU A 69 -13.79 -14.01 -21.37
CA LEU A 69 -14.11 -12.61 -21.59
C LEU A 69 -12.82 -11.81 -21.49
N GLN A 70 -12.52 -11.03 -22.53
CA GLN A 70 -11.30 -10.23 -22.59
C GLN A 70 -11.51 -8.82 -22.04
N ALA A 71 -10.46 -8.27 -21.45
CA ALA A 71 -10.40 -6.88 -20.98
C ALA A 71 -11.60 -6.46 -20.14
N VAL A 72 -11.98 -7.29 -19.16
CA VAL A 72 -13.10 -7.00 -18.24
C VAL A 72 -12.62 -5.98 -17.21
N PRO A 73 -13.21 -4.77 -17.14
CA PRO A 73 -12.73 -3.71 -16.26
C PRO A 73 -12.90 -4.05 -14.78
N LEU A 74 -11.87 -3.70 -13.99
CA LEU A 74 -11.84 -3.78 -12.54
C LEU A 74 -12.41 -2.50 -11.90
N PRO A 75 -13.02 -2.59 -10.70
CA PRO A 75 -13.45 -1.40 -9.97
C PRO A 75 -12.24 -0.62 -9.44
N VAL A 76 -12.32 0.72 -9.49
CA VAL A 76 -11.31 1.63 -8.96
C VAL A 76 -11.94 2.55 -7.92
N PRO A 77 -11.85 2.22 -6.63
CA PRO A 77 -12.27 3.14 -5.57
C PRO A 77 -11.48 4.45 -5.61
N GLY A 78 -12.19 5.59 -5.53
CA GLY A 78 -11.58 6.92 -5.52
C GLY A 78 -10.95 7.32 -6.85
N LEU A 79 -11.48 6.82 -7.98
CA LEU A 79 -10.98 7.18 -9.31
C LEU A 79 -11.03 8.68 -9.55
N GLY A 80 -9.92 9.25 -10.02
CA GLY A 80 -9.72 10.63 -10.44
C GLY A 80 -8.57 10.72 -11.43
N ASP A 81 -8.25 11.94 -11.86
CA ASP A 81 -7.08 12.16 -12.72
C ASP A 81 -5.80 11.83 -11.94
N HIS A 82 -5.00 10.89 -12.45
CA HIS A 82 -3.83 10.31 -11.77
C HIS A 82 -4.10 9.84 -10.32
N ALA A 83 -5.34 9.42 -10.01
CA ALA A 83 -5.73 9.03 -8.67
C ALA A 83 -6.66 7.81 -8.67
N GLY A 84 -6.51 6.95 -7.68
CA GLY A 84 -7.33 5.76 -7.47
C GLY A 84 -6.61 4.69 -6.65
N ARG A 85 -7.37 3.73 -6.15
CA ARG A 85 -6.82 2.56 -5.47
C ARG A 85 -6.79 1.38 -6.43
N LEU A 86 -5.59 1.00 -6.86
CA LEU A 86 -5.35 -0.07 -7.82
C LEU A 86 -4.79 -1.30 -7.11
N GLU A 87 -5.55 -2.39 -7.11
CA GLU A 87 -5.19 -3.66 -6.46
C GLU A 87 -5.59 -4.81 -7.40
N PRO A 88 -4.78 -5.11 -8.43
CA PRO A 88 -5.12 -6.16 -9.38
C PRO A 88 -5.16 -7.52 -8.68
N PRO A 89 -6.22 -8.32 -8.93
CA PRO A 89 -6.35 -9.65 -8.35
C PRO A 89 -5.30 -10.60 -8.93
N ALA A 90 -4.91 -11.60 -8.15
CA ALA A 90 -4.05 -12.66 -8.65
C ALA A 90 -4.77 -13.52 -9.71
N ILE A 91 -4.03 -14.08 -10.66
CA ILE A 91 -4.55 -15.10 -11.57
C ILE A 91 -5.10 -16.28 -10.75
N GLY A 92 -6.28 -16.76 -11.11
CA GLY A 92 -7.01 -17.78 -10.36
C GLY A 92 -8.02 -17.22 -9.35
N SER A 93 -8.05 -15.91 -9.10
CA SER A 93 -9.06 -15.28 -8.24
C SER A 93 -10.45 -15.45 -8.81
N ILE A 94 -11.40 -15.71 -7.93
CA ILE A 94 -12.81 -15.78 -8.27
C ILE A 94 -13.43 -14.39 -8.08
N VAL A 95 -14.13 -13.94 -9.10
CA VAL A 95 -14.76 -12.63 -9.15
C VAL A 95 -16.27 -12.71 -9.38
N GLU A 96 -16.99 -11.72 -8.90
CA GLU A 96 -18.38 -11.50 -9.27
C GLU A 96 -18.45 -10.58 -10.48
N LEU A 97 -19.07 -11.05 -11.55
CA LEU A 97 -19.31 -10.33 -12.79
C LEU A 97 -20.71 -9.74 -12.83
N GLY A 98 -20.82 -8.49 -13.20
CA GLY A 98 -22.01 -7.84 -13.65
C GLY A 98 -21.97 -7.59 -15.15
N PHE A 99 -23.14 -7.33 -15.74
CA PHE A 99 -23.27 -7.00 -17.17
C PHE A 99 -24.11 -5.74 -17.30
N MET A 100 -23.55 -4.66 -17.84
CA MET A 100 -24.24 -3.39 -17.99
C MET A 100 -25.46 -3.57 -18.87
N PHE A 101 -26.63 -3.11 -18.39
CA PHE A 101 -27.92 -3.21 -19.07
C PHE A 101 -28.32 -4.65 -19.44
N GLY A 102 -27.77 -5.68 -18.74
CA GLY A 102 -28.01 -7.08 -19.08
C GLY A 102 -27.41 -7.53 -20.42
N GLN A 103 -26.42 -6.80 -20.95
CA GLN A 103 -25.78 -7.08 -22.24
C GLN A 103 -24.50 -7.89 -22.06
N PRO A 104 -24.37 -9.05 -22.74
CA PRO A 104 -23.24 -9.94 -22.57
C PRO A 104 -21.89 -9.37 -23.04
N ASP A 105 -21.92 -8.38 -23.91
CA ASP A 105 -20.76 -7.66 -24.45
C ASP A 105 -20.27 -6.50 -23.57
N LYS A 106 -20.89 -6.31 -22.40
CA LYS A 106 -20.53 -5.25 -21.45
C LYS A 106 -20.29 -5.80 -20.04
N PRO A 107 -19.37 -6.75 -19.88
CA PRO A 107 -19.03 -7.29 -18.57
C PRO A 107 -18.24 -6.26 -17.75
N PHE A 108 -18.35 -6.35 -16.43
CA PHE A 108 -17.50 -5.64 -15.48
C PHE A 108 -17.39 -6.44 -14.19
N ILE A 109 -16.28 -6.27 -13.48
CA ILE A 109 -16.08 -6.90 -12.18
C ILE A 109 -16.70 -6.02 -11.09
N ARG A 110 -17.54 -6.61 -10.24
CA ARG A 110 -18.13 -5.95 -9.08
C ARG A 110 -17.28 -6.08 -7.83
N CYS A 111 -16.76 -7.27 -7.58
CA CYS A 111 -15.86 -7.55 -6.46
C CYS A 111 -15.06 -8.83 -6.69
N VAL A 112 -14.01 -9.00 -5.88
CA VAL A 112 -13.24 -10.25 -5.76
C VAL A 112 -13.78 -11.03 -4.57
N LEU A 113 -14.04 -12.33 -4.75
CA LEU A 113 -14.59 -13.20 -3.72
C LEU A 113 -13.45 -13.93 -2.96
N PRO A 114 -13.60 -14.18 -1.65
CA PRO A 114 -12.56 -14.82 -0.83
C PRO A 114 -12.54 -16.34 -1.05
N LEU A 115 -12.38 -16.76 -2.31
CA LEU A 115 -12.41 -18.15 -2.74
C LEU A 115 -11.09 -18.57 -3.38
N GLY A 116 -10.65 -19.80 -3.13
CA GLY A 116 -9.47 -20.37 -3.78
C GLY A 116 -8.12 -20.00 -3.20
N PHE A 117 -8.02 -19.02 -2.31
CA PHE A 117 -6.77 -18.58 -1.68
C PHE A 117 -6.81 -18.63 -0.16
N LYS A 118 -5.64 -18.78 0.46
CA LYS A 118 -5.48 -18.66 1.91
C LYS A 118 -5.46 -17.17 2.27
N LEU A 119 -6.37 -16.76 3.12
CA LEU A 119 -6.45 -15.38 3.63
C LEU A 119 -5.56 -15.19 4.86
N PRO A 120 -5.05 -13.97 5.10
CA PRO A 120 -4.42 -13.62 6.36
C PRO A 120 -5.45 -13.67 7.50
N GLY A 121 -4.98 -14.03 8.71
CA GLY A 121 -5.83 -13.97 9.90
C GLY A 121 -6.21 -12.54 10.23
N ILE A 122 -7.47 -12.34 10.67
CA ILE A 122 -8.02 -11.07 11.13
C ILE A 122 -9.04 -11.34 12.22
N LYS A 123 -9.15 -10.45 13.19
CA LYS A 123 -10.15 -10.50 14.27
C LYS A 123 -11.20 -9.41 14.07
N GLU A 124 -12.34 -9.57 14.70
CA GLU A 124 -13.36 -8.53 14.76
C GLU A 124 -12.78 -7.22 15.30
N GLY A 125 -13.09 -6.09 14.65
CA GLY A 125 -12.57 -4.78 15.02
C GLY A 125 -11.14 -4.47 14.55
N GLU A 126 -10.48 -5.39 13.85
CA GLU A 126 -9.18 -5.13 13.21
C GLU A 126 -9.38 -4.68 11.76
N SER A 127 -8.44 -3.90 11.25
CA SER A 127 -8.34 -3.55 9.83
C SER A 127 -6.96 -3.93 9.32
N ARG A 128 -6.90 -4.73 8.25
CA ARG A 128 -5.64 -5.24 7.71
C ARG A 128 -5.57 -5.07 6.20
N TYR A 129 -4.49 -4.46 5.75
CA TYR A 129 -4.06 -4.50 4.36
C TYR A 129 -2.77 -5.31 4.28
N GLN A 130 -2.78 -6.39 3.51
CA GLN A 130 -1.64 -7.28 3.40
C GLN A 130 -1.37 -7.62 1.94
N GLN A 131 -0.20 -7.24 1.45
CA GLN A 131 0.23 -7.55 0.10
C GLN A 131 0.74 -9.00 -0.01
N ARG A 132 1.51 -9.48 0.98
CA ARG A 132 1.96 -10.86 1.15
C ARG A 132 2.32 -11.15 2.60
N LYS A 133 2.62 -12.42 2.92
CA LYS A 133 3.06 -12.80 4.28
C LYS A 133 4.27 -11.96 4.69
N GLY A 134 4.15 -11.25 5.83
CA GLY A 134 5.21 -10.40 6.38
C GLY A 134 5.25 -8.97 5.84
N VAL A 135 4.38 -8.60 4.88
CA VAL A 135 4.27 -7.23 4.35
C VAL A 135 2.84 -6.75 4.50
N TYR A 136 2.58 -5.90 5.50
CA TYR A 136 1.23 -5.49 5.85
C TYR A 136 1.18 -4.17 6.62
N GLN A 137 -0.02 -3.62 6.70
CA GLN A 137 -0.45 -2.59 7.62
C GLN A 137 -1.64 -3.13 8.41
N LEU A 138 -1.62 -2.98 9.72
CA LEU A 138 -2.64 -3.47 10.64
C LEU A 138 -3.02 -2.35 11.60
N VAL A 139 -4.32 -2.21 11.84
CA VAL A 139 -4.86 -1.48 13.00
C VAL A 139 -5.54 -2.53 13.88
N ASP A 140 -5.04 -2.72 15.08
CA ASP A 140 -5.60 -3.70 16.02
C ASP A 140 -6.87 -3.19 16.73
N GLN A 141 -7.49 -4.06 17.52
CA GLN A 141 -8.70 -3.73 18.30
C GLN A 141 -8.51 -2.57 19.29
N LYS A 142 -7.27 -2.28 19.69
CA LYS A 142 -6.93 -1.17 20.62
C LYS A 142 -6.59 0.12 19.88
N GLY A 143 -6.57 0.10 18.55
CA GLY A 143 -6.19 1.24 17.74
C GLY A 143 -4.68 1.39 17.51
N ASN A 144 -3.87 0.38 17.83
CA ASN A 144 -2.44 0.41 17.52
C ASN A 144 -2.21 0.21 16.02
N PHE A 145 -1.35 1.03 15.44
CA PHE A 145 -0.91 0.91 14.06
C PHE A 145 0.39 0.12 14.00
N GLU A 146 0.39 -0.96 13.22
CA GLU A 146 1.57 -1.73 12.91
C GLU A 146 1.82 -1.68 11.40
N ARG A 147 3.04 -1.36 10.99
CA ARG A 147 3.50 -1.42 9.61
C ARG A 147 4.75 -2.28 9.54
N LYS A 148 4.72 -3.28 8.67
CA LYS A 148 5.84 -4.21 8.49
C LYS A 148 6.16 -4.41 7.02
N THR A 149 7.45 -4.40 6.72
CA THR A 149 8.00 -4.78 5.42
C THR A 149 9.27 -5.60 5.61
N ASP A 150 9.57 -6.48 4.68
CA ASP A 150 10.81 -7.26 4.60
C ASP A 150 11.81 -6.64 3.61
N GLN A 151 11.49 -5.45 3.10
CA GLN A 151 12.30 -4.64 2.18
C GLN A 151 12.43 -3.21 2.70
N ALA A 152 12.77 -2.29 1.83
CA ALA A 152 12.93 -0.88 2.17
C ALA A 152 11.57 -0.20 2.45
N ASP A 153 11.56 0.65 3.47
CA ASP A 153 10.52 1.65 3.70
C ASP A 153 11.08 3.03 3.34
N LYS A 154 10.56 3.66 2.28
CA LYS A 154 11.02 4.94 1.78
C LYS A 154 9.93 5.99 1.98
N LEU A 155 10.31 7.11 2.58
CA LEU A 155 9.43 8.26 2.77
C LEU A 155 10.08 9.49 2.14
N GLU A 156 9.39 10.12 1.20
CA GLU A 156 9.76 11.39 0.59
C GLU A 156 8.61 12.37 0.78
N CYS A 157 8.86 13.53 1.34
CA CYS A 157 7.86 14.55 1.61
C CYS A 157 8.49 15.94 1.73
N LEU A 158 7.69 16.98 1.51
CA LEU A 158 8.15 18.35 1.72
C LEU A 158 8.35 18.69 3.19
N ASN A 159 7.46 18.25 4.06
CA ASN A 159 7.52 18.50 5.51
C ASN A 159 7.10 17.25 6.26
N GLN A 160 7.86 16.86 7.26
CA GLN A 160 7.53 15.80 8.19
C GLN A 160 7.46 16.35 9.62
N GLN A 161 6.34 16.15 10.30
CA GLN A 161 6.18 16.47 11.71
C GLN A 161 5.79 15.22 12.49
N ILE A 162 6.56 14.89 13.52
CA ILE A 162 6.29 13.76 14.41
C ILE A 162 6.11 14.30 15.83
N LYS A 163 4.95 14.06 16.44
CA LYS A 163 4.66 14.36 17.84
C LYS A 163 4.39 13.06 18.59
N VAL A 164 5.26 12.74 19.54
CA VAL A 164 5.14 11.58 20.41
C VAL A 164 4.93 12.09 21.84
N LEU A 165 3.85 11.64 22.51
CA LEU A 165 3.50 12.13 23.83
C LEU A 165 4.28 11.44 24.95
N GLU A 166 4.75 10.23 24.72
CA GLU A 166 5.51 9.47 25.73
C GLU A 166 6.90 9.11 25.19
N ASN A 167 7.08 7.93 24.63
CA ASN A 167 8.37 7.40 24.26
C ASN A 167 8.50 7.20 22.76
N ARG A 168 9.63 7.57 22.17
CA ARG A 168 10.07 7.16 20.83
C ARG A 168 11.29 6.28 20.94
N ILE A 169 11.20 5.07 20.42
CA ILE A 169 12.29 4.09 20.38
C ILE A 169 12.70 3.89 18.93
N ALA A 170 13.98 3.89 18.63
CA ALA A 170 14.56 3.50 17.35
C ALA A 170 15.68 2.51 17.61
N GLU A 171 15.58 1.33 17.01
CA GLU A 171 16.59 0.28 17.07
C GLU A 171 17.08 0.02 15.65
N ILE A 172 18.38 0.06 15.43
CA ILE A 172 19.02 -0.01 14.13
C ILE A 172 20.21 -0.94 14.21
N ASP A 173 20.11 -2.12 13.62
CA ASP A 173 21.18 -3.13 13.61
C ASP A 173 22.37 -2.75 12.71
N GLY A 174 22.18 -1.81 11.81
CA GLY A 174 23.19 -1.34 10.87
C GLY A 174 23.57 0.12 11.12
N ASN A 175 23.85 0.84 10.06
CA ASN A 175 24.27 2.24 10.13
C ASN A 175 23.09 3.20 10.22
N HIS A 176 23.20 4.22 11.05
CA HIS A 176 22.32 5.39 11.03
C HIS A 176 23.06 6.58 10.45
N THR A 177 22.52 7.16 9.37
CA THR A 177 23.07 8.37 8.74
C THR A 177 22.01 9.45 8.70
N GLU A 178 22.33 10.62 9.23
CA GLU A 178 21.48 11.82 9.16
C GLU A 178 22.25 12.94 8.49
N THR A 179 21.69 13.55 7.44
CA THR A 179 22.23 14.70 6.75
C THR A 179 21.27 15.87 6.82
N VAL A 180 21.66 16.94 7.47
CA VAL A 180 20.87 18.19 7.59
C VAL A 180 21.61 19.32 6.91
N LYS A 181 21.06 19.86 5.82
CA LYS A 181 21.67 21.02 5.12
C LYS A 181 21.56 22.33 5.90
N GLY A 182 20.55 22.45 6.74
CA GLY A 182 20.33 23.60 7.62
C GLY A 182 20.81 23.34 9.04
N SER A 183 20.04 23.77 10.03
CA SER A 183 20.35 23.62 11.44
C SER A 183 19.70 22.39 12.06
N ARG A 184 20.44 21.64 12.87
CA ARG A 184 19.92 20.59 13.74
C ARG A 184 19.93 21.08 15.18
N THR A 185 18.78 21.07 15.84
CA THR A 185 18.63 21.45 17.24
C THR A 185 18.15 20.27 18.07
N ILE A 186 18.87 19.91 19.12
CA ILE A 186 18.49 18.86 20.07
C ILE A 186 18.32 19.55 21.44
N LYS A 187 17.14 19.40 22.04
CA LYS A 187 16.84 19.85 23.41
C LYS A 187 16.41 18.63 24.24
N ALA A 188 17.15 18.31 25.25
CA ALA A 188 16.88 17.19 26.16
C ALA A 188 17.35 17.56 27.57
N LYS A 189 16.76 16.90 28.58
CA LYS A 189 17.28 16.99 29.95
C LYS A 189 18.67 16.33 30.04
N ASN A 190 18.83 15.18 29.43
CA ASN A 190 20.09 14.45 29.37
C ASN A 190 20.32 13.96 27.94
N ILE A 191 21.55 13.98 27.48
CA ILE A 191 22.03 13.35 26.23
C ILE A 191 23.20 12.44 26.64
N THR A 192 23.09 11.16 26.32
CA THR A 192 24.14 10.19 26.48
C THR A 192 24.55 9.67 25.12
N GLU A 193 25.80 9.78 24.74
CA GLU A 193 26.37 9.23 23.52
C GLU A 193 27.52 8.31 23.95
N ASP A 194 27.37 7.02 23.67
CA ASP A 194 28.38 5.98 23.99
C ASP A 194 28.87 5.41 22.65
N ALA A 195 30.16 5.59 22.38
CA ALA A 195 30.78 5.16 21.14
C ALA A 195 32.30 5.04 21.33
N ASP A 196 32.93 4.11 20.64
CA ASP A 196 34.40 3.98 20.62
C ASP A 196 35.11 5.27 20.20
N THR A 197 34.48 6.05 19.33
CA THR A 197 35.01 7.33 18.85
C THR A 197 33.91 8.32 18.56
N ILE A 198 33.94 9.50 19.17
CA ILE A 198 33.08 10.65 18.87
C ILE A 198 33.95 11.74 18.21
N LYS A 199 33.62 12.16 17.01
CA LYS A 199 34.32 13.19 16.24
C LYS A 199 33.47 14.44 16.09
N PHE A 200 33.91 15.56 16.64
CA PHE A 200 33.32 16.87 16.41
C PHE A 200 34.18 17.64 15.40
N ASN A 201 33.54 18.46 14.58
CA ASN A 201 34.21 19.38 13.63
C ASN A 201 35.28 18.70 12.76
N GLY A 202 34.95 17.56 12.15
CA GLY A 202 35.85 16.80 11.28
C GLY A 202 37.00 16.08 12.01
N GLY A 203 36.84 15.86 13.32
CA GLY A 203 37.82 15.10 14.14
C GLY A 203 39.02 15.92 14.61
N LYS A 204 38.99 17.23 14.47
CA LYS A 204 39.98 18.12 15.13
C LYS A 204 39.66 18.20 16.61
N GLY A 205 40.71 18.12 17.44
CA GLY A 205 40.56 18.21 18.90
C GLY A 205 39.83 19.47 19.31
N VAL A 206 38.98 19.35 20.33
CA VAL A 206 38.25 20.49 20.92
C VAL A 206 38.84 20.75 22.31
N CYS A 207 39.49 21.89 22.45
CA CYS A 207 39.90 22.40 23.75
C CYS A 207 38.86 23.44 24.20
N THR A 208 38.22 23.22 25.35
CA THR A 208 37.21 24.17 25.87
C THR A 208 37.88 25.19 26.80
N GLY A 209 37.19 26.35 26.99
CA GLY A 209 37.66 27.39 27.88
C GLY A 209 37.82 26.98 29.35
N ALA A 210 37.25 25.81 29.74
CA ALA A 210 37.44 25.20 31.05
C ALA A 210 38.71 24.37 31.16
N SER A 211 39.43 24.09 30.06
CA SER A 211 40.67 23.32 30.04
C SER A 211 41.84 24.21 30.48
N ILE A 212 42.38 23.97 31.67
CA ILE A 212 43.50 24.74 32.23
C ILE A 212 44.80 24.07 31.85
N CYS A 213 45.74 24.83 31.30
CA CYS A 213 47.06 24.39 31.00
C CYS A 213 47.81 24.04 32.29
N PRO A 214 48.29 22.78 32.47
CA PRO A 214 48.97 22.39 33.68
C PRO A 214 50.29 23.12 33.92
N PHE A 215 50.91 23.68 32.89
CA PHE A 215 52.17 24.43 32.99
C PHE A 215 51.96 25.91 33.31
N MET A 216 50.88 26.52 32.82
CA MET A 216 50.66 27.95 33.00
C MET A 216 49.56 28.29 34.02
N GLY A 217 48.81 27.32 34.49
CA GLY A 217 47.70 27.51 35.43
C GLY A 217 46.54 28.39 34.87
N LYS A 218 46.53 28.59 33.56
CA LYS A 218 45.55 29.41 32.86
C LYS A 218 44.84 28.63 31.72
N PRO A 219 43.65 29.01 31.26
CA PRO A 219 43.06 28.41 30.09
C PRO A 219 43.98 28.42 28.89
N HIS A 220 43.91 27.37 28.04
CA HIS A 220 44.64 27.34 26.78
C HIS A 220 44.19 28.49 25.88
N VAL A 221 45.10 29.11 25.14
CA VAL A 221 44.80 30.21 24.20
C VAL A 221 44.02 29.71 22.97
N ASP A 222 44.15 28.41 22.64
CA ASP A 222 43.54 27.76 21.49
C ASP A 222 42.24 27.06 21.87
N VAL A 223 41.44 27.70 22.73
CA VAL A 223 40.09 27.15 23.09
C VAL A 223 39.09 27.34 21.98
N SER A 224 38.16 26.36 21.81
CA SER A 224 37.09 26.51 20.84
C SER A 224 36.21 27.69 21.21
N SER A 225 35.97 28.58 20.25
CA SER A 225 34.97 29.65 20.36
C SER A 225 33.54 29.19 20.07
N THR A 226 33.35 27.94 19.60
CA THR A 226 32.07 27.40 19.14
C THR A 226 31.62 26.16 19.92
N VAL A 227 32.48 25.52 20.70
CA VAL A 227 32.13 24.40 21.58
C VAL A 227 32.25 24.83 23.02
N TYR A 228 31.12 24.81 23.73
CA TYR A 228 31.04 25.12 25.15
C TYR A 228 30.76 23.83 25.93
N ALA A 229 31.62 23.45 26.85
CA ALA A 229 31.39 22.38 27.81
C ALA A 229 31.33 22.97 29.21
N GLY A 230 30.24 22.76 29.92
CA GLY A 230 30.11 23.13 31.33
C GLY A 230 31.01 22.23 32.18
N LYS A 231 31.52 22.79 33.29
CA LYS A 231 32.19 22.04 34.33
C LYS A 231 31.34 22.19 35.58
N ASP A 232 30.90 21.07 36.16
CA ASP A 232 30.24 21.06 37.48
C ASP A 232 31.21 21.40 38.59
#